data_e2335b5c374a6c193c7dabf0da94f6fe
#
_entry.id   e2335b5c374a6c193c7dabf0da94f6fe
#
_cell.length_a   1.000
_cell.length_b   1.000
_cell.length_c   1.000
_cell.angle_alpha   90.00
_cell.angle_beta   90.00
_cell.angle_gamma   90.00
#
_symmetry.space_group_name_H-M   'P 1'
#
loop_
_entity.id
_entity.type
_entity.pdbx_description
1 polymer ?
#
loop_
_entity_poly.entity_id
_entity_poly.type
_entity_poly.pdbx_seq_one_letter_code
_entity_poly.pdbx_strand_id
1 'polypeptide(L)'
;LHYPLRRQRQMCIRDSLELVEMEIRELLNEYEFPGDDIPVIRGSALQALNDPMGPWGDKIIELMEAVDSYVPDPVRDTDKPFLMPVEDVFSITGRGTVATGRVERGTLHLNDSVEIVGIKEENRTVVVTGIEMFRKLLDEAQAGDNIGALLRGVQRTDIERGQCLCKPGSVKCHKKFTAQVYVCLLYTSDAAD
;
A
#
# COMPACT_ATOMS: atom_id res chain seq x y z
N LEU A 1 7.23 -50.69 -10.50
CA LEU A 1 6.14 -50.08 -11.32
C LEU A 1 5.82 -48.60 -10.95
N HIS A 2 6.58 -47.94 -10.04
CA HIS A 2 6.31 -46.55 -9.64
C HIS A 2 7.29 -45.50 -10.19
N TYR A 3 8.36 -45.92 -10.90
CA TYR A 3 9.41 -45.00 -11.38
C TYR A 3 8.98 -44.09 -12.56
N PRO A 4 8.23 -44.53 -13.56
CA PRO A 4 7.83 -43.70 -14.69
C PRO A 4 6.83 -42.60 -14.31
N LEU A 5 5.89 -42.90 -13.41
CA LEU A 5 4.87 -41.92 -12.97
C LEU A 5 5.45 -40.74 -12.16
N ARG A 6 6.51 -41.01 -11.40
CA ARG A 6 7.21 -39.95 -10.64
C ARG A 6 7.99 -39.01 -11.57
N ARG A 7 8.58 -39.54 -12.62
CA ARG A 7 9.29 -38.73 -13.64
C ARG A 7 8.33 -37.92 -14.50
N GLN A 8 7.19 -38.46 -14.88
CA GLN A 8 6.14 -37.72 -15.59
C GLN A 8 5.54 -36.62 -14.73
N ARG A 9 5.28 -36.87 -13.44
CA ARG A 9 4.78 -35.85 -12.53
C ARG A 9 5.76 -34.71 -12.32
N GLN A 10 7.05 -34.97 -12.22
CA GLN A 10 8.08 -33.93 -12.12
C GLN A 10 8.22 -33.14 -13.41
N MET A 11 8.11 -33.79 -14.58
CA MET A 11 8.12 -33.10 -15.88
C MET A 11 6.89 -32.19 -16.03
N CYS A 12 5.68 -32.69 -15.74
CA CYS A 12 4.46 -31.87 -15.78
C CYS A 12 4.48 -30.67 -14.83
N ILE A 13 5.07 -30.81 -13.64
CA ILE A 13 5.22 -29.69 -12.69
C ILE A 13 6.20 -28.64 -13.22
N ARG A 14 7.31 -29.07 -13.82
CA ARG A 14 8.31 -28.17 -14.38
C ARG A 14 7.75 -27.38 -15.56
N ASP A 15 7.09 -28.07 -16.48
CA ASP A 15 6.44 -27.48 -17.65
C ASP A 15 5.32 -26.52 -17.22
N SER A 16 4.60 -26.84 -16.16
CA SER A 16 3.57 -25.99 -15.57
C SER A 16 4.16 -24.69 -14.94
N LEU A 17 5.32 -24.77 -14.29
CA LEU A 17 5.97 -23.59 -13.72
C LEU A 17 6.54 -22.67 -14.80
N GLU A 18 7.09 -23.24 -15.88
CA GLU A 18 7.58 -22.45 -17.02
C GLU A 18 6.43 -21.77 -17.76
N LEU A 19 5.30 -22.45 -17.90
CA LEU A 19 4.10 -21.86 -18.48
C LEU A 19 3.56 -20.70 -17.65
N VAL A 20 3.46 -20.87 -16.33
CA VAL A 20 3.04 -19.81 -15.41
C VAL A 20 3.98 -18.61 -15.45
N GLU A 21 5.28 -18.83 -15.51
CA GLU A 21 6.24 -17.73 -15.63
C GLU A 21 6.06 -16.98 -16.96
N MET A 22 5.84 -17.68 -18.06
CA MET A 22 5.58 -17.08 -19.36
C MET A 22 4.29 -16.25 -19.37
N GLU A 23 3.21 -16.78 -18.81
CA GLU A 23 1.93 -16.08 -18.67
C GLU A 23 2.06 -14.80 -17.81
N ILE A 24 2.84 -14.86 -16.71
CA ILE A 24 3.11 -13.68 -15.87
C ILE A 24 3.89 -12.62 -16.65
N ARG A 25 4.91 -13.02 -17.42
CA ARG A 25 5.70 -12.09 -18.23
C ARG A 25 4.86 -11.44 -19.34
N GLU A 26 4.01 -12.20 -20.01
CA GLU A 26 3.07 -11.68 -21.00
C GLU A 26 2.09 -10.68 -20.37
N LEU A 27 1.53 -11.00 -19.20
CA LEU A 27 0.65 -10.10 -18.46
C LEU A 27 1.34 -8.80 -18.05
N LEU A 28 2.58 -8.88 -17.57
CA LEU A 28 3.35 -7.70 -17.21
C LEU A 28 3.64 -6.82 -18.42
N ASN A 29 3.98 -7.42 -19.57
CA ASN A 29 4.18 -6.69 -20.82
C ASN A 29 2.87 -6.03 -21.33
N GLU A 30 1.72 -6.67 -21.16
CA GLU A 30 0.41 -6.10 -21.48
C GLU A 30 0.11 -4.84 -20.65
N TYR A 31 0.55 -4.81 -19.39
CA TYR A 31 0.42 -3.66 -18.49
C TYR A 31 1.61 -2.67 -18.56
N GLU A 32 2.42 -2.74 -19.61
CA GLU A 32 3.57 -1.86 -19.85
C GLU A 32 4.68 -1.95 -18.79
N PHE A 33 4.77 -3.06 -18.07
CA PHE A 33 5.94 -3.39 -17.23
C PHE A 33 6.96 -4.21 -18.05
N PRO A 34 8.26 -4.10 -17.76
CA PRO A 34 9.30 -4.85 -18.49
C PRO A 34 9.30 -6.34 -18.07
N GLY A 35 8.27 -7.09 -18.50
CA GLY A 35 8.06 -8.48 -18.09
C GLY A 35 9.22 -9.42 -18.41
N ASP A 36 9.95 -9.17 -19.49
CA ASP A 36 11.09 -10.00 -19.89
C ASP A 36 12.32 -9.80 -19.00
N ASP A 37 12.49 -8.60 -18.43
CA ASP A 37 13.65 -8.22 -17.63
C ASP A 37 13.45 -8.43 -16.12
N ILE A 38 12.21 -8.60 -15.67
CA ILE A 38 11.91 -8.79 -14.26
C ILE A 38 12.49 -10.10 -13.73
N PRO A 39 13.28 -10.07 -12.64
CA PRO A 39 13.80 -11.28 -12.02
C PRO A 39 12.66 -12.12 -11.42
N VAL A 40 12.65 -13.40 -11.75
CA VAL A 40 11.67 -14.38 -11.22
C VAL A 40 12.41 -15.38 -10.35
N ILE A 41 12.14 -15.35 -9.03
CA ILE A 41 12.74 -16.24 -8.06
C ILE A 41 11.74 -17.35 -7.70
N ARG A 42 12.11 -18.60 -7.96
CA ARG A 42 11.30 -19.76 -7.63
C ARG A 42 11.67 -20.30 -6.26
N GLY A 43 10.70 -20.44 -5.36
CA GLY A 43 10.93 -20.90 -4.00
C GLY A 43 9.75 -21.66 -3.40
N SER A 44 9.97 -22.23 -2.23
CA SER A 44 8.95 -22.88 -1.40
C SER A 44 8.94 -22.22 -0.01
N ALA A 45 7.99 -21.34 0.23
CA ALA A 45 7.85 -20.66 1.50
C ALA A 45 7.66 -21.63 2.69
N LEU A 46 6.90 -22.71 2.50
CA LEU A 46 6.70 -23.72 3.53
C LEU A 46 8.00 -24.47 3.89
N GLN A 47 8.82 -24.81 2.90
CA GLN A 47 10.08 -25.49 3.16
C GLN A 47 11.12 -24.53 3.76
N ALA A 48 11.13 -23.28 3.33
CA ALA A 48 11.98 -22.23 3.94
C ALA A 48 11.59 -21.98 5.40
N LEU A 49 10.29 -22.03 5.75
CA LEU A 49 9.85 -21.90 7.14
C LEU A 49 10.28 -23.09 8.01
N ASN A 50 10.25 -24.32 7.46
CA ASN A 50 10.64 -25.52 8.16
C ASN A 50 12.17 -25.66 8.32
N ASP A 51 12.93 -25.17 7.36
CA ASP A 51 14.40 -25.16 7.37
C ASP A 51 14.92 -23.80 6.82
N PRO A 52 14.98 -22.77 7.66
CA PRO A 52 15.41 -21.41 7.24
C PRO A 52 16.87 -21.34 6.78
N MET A 53 17.72 -22.28 7.19
CA MET A 53 19.14 -22.33 6.83
C MET A 53 19.43 -23.26 5.65
N GLY A 54 18.39 -23.86 5.10
CA GLY A 54 18.47 -24.76 3.95
C GLY A 54 18.32 -24.04 2.61
N PRO A 55 18.42 -24.76 1.51
CA PRO A 55 18.42 -24.20 0.15
C PRO A 55 17.16 -23.41 -0.21
N TRP A 56 16.06 -23.63 0.50
CA TRP A 56 14.84 -22.82 0.32
C TRP A 56 14.86 -21.51 1.12
N GLY A 57 15.60 -21.47 2.24
CA GLY A 57 15.92 -20.23 2.95
C GLY A 57 16.79 -19.32 2.10
N ASP A 58 17.80 -19.85 1.42
CA ASP A 58 18.66 -19.11 0.48
C ASP A 58 17.83 -18.44 -0.63
N LYS A 59 16.74 -19.09 -1.10
CA LYS A 59 15.84 -18.50 -2.09
C LYS A 59 15.04 -17.31 -1.57
N ILE A 60 14.76 -17.24 -0.29
CA ILE A 60 14.15 -16.05 0.32
C ILE A 60 15.14 -14.90 0.38
N ILE A 61 16.41 -15.18 0.68
CA ILE A 61 17.46 -14.16 0.67
C ILE A 61 17.68 -13.64 -0.76
N GLU A 62 17.78 -14.54 -1.75
CA GLU A 62 17.86 -14.18 -3.17
C GLU A 62 16.70 -13.28 -3.62
N LEU A 63 15.46 -13.56 -3.15
CA LEU A 63 14.31 -12.71 -3.41
C LEU A 63 14.48 -11.31 -2.82
N MET A 64 14.96 -11.21 -1.58
CA MET A 64 15.18 -9.91 -0.93
C MET A 64 16.29 -9.11 -1.63
N GLU A 65 17.37 -9.76 -2.03
CA GLU A 65 18.45 -9.14 -2.81
C GLU A 65 17.97 -8.65 -4.19
N ALA A 66 17.08 -9.43 -4.83
CA ALA A 66 16.46 -9.01 -6.09
C ALA A 66 15.53 -7.80 -5.88
N VAL A 67 14.75 -7.75 -4.81
CA VAL A 67 13.93 -6.57 -4.47
C VAL A 67 14.80 -5.35 -4.25
N ASP A 68 15.86 -5.46 -3.45
CA ASP A 68 16.75 -4.34 -3.12
C ASP A 68 17.50 -3.80 -4.35
N SER A 69 17.82 -4.67 -5.31
CA SER A 69 18.59 -4.29 -6.50
C SER A 69 17.73 -3.84 -7.68
N TYR A 70 16.53 -4.40 -7.82
CA TYR A 70 15.67 -4.18 -8.99
C TYR A 70 14.63 -3.08 -8.78
N VAL A 71 14.05 -2.97 -7.57
CA VAL A 71 13.02 -1.97 -7.29
C VAL A 71 13.67 -0.62 -7.00
N PRO A 72 13.42 0.41 -7.84
CA PRO A 72 13.99 1.73 -7.59
C PRO A 72 13.35 2.40 -6.38
N ASP A 73 14.13 3.22 -5.68
CA ASP A 73 13.60 4.04 -4.61
C ASP A 73 12.51 5.00 -5.13
N PRO A 74 11.35 5.08 -4.48
CA PRO A 74 10.26 5.93 -4.93
C PRO A 74 10.62 7.41 -4.77
N VAL A 75 10.32 8.22 -5.80
CA VAL A 75 10.39 9.67 -5.70
C VAL A 75 9.23 10.16 -4.82
N ARG A 76 9.54 10.71 -3.66
CA ARG A 76 8.56 11.21 -2.70
C ARG A 76 8.28 12.68 -2.92
N ASP A 77 7.01 13.04 -3.09
CA ASP A 77 6.53 14.41 -3.28
C ASP A 77 6.51 15.20 -1.96
N THR A 78 7.64 15.40 -1.32
CA THR A 78 7.73 16.06 0.01
C THR A 78 7.57 17.57 -0.04
N ASP A 79 7.89 18.22 -1.17
CA ASP A 79 7.84 19.68 -1.33
C ASP A 79 6.42 20.23 -1.54
N LYS A 80 5.45 19.38 -1.82
CA LYS A 80 4.05 19.76 -2.00
C LYS A 80 3.34 19.95 -0.66
N PRO A 81 2.24 20.71 -0.62
CA PRO A 81 1.42 20.82 0.59
C PRO A 81 0.93 19.46 1.06
N PHE A 82 0.99 19.20 2.36
CA PHE A 82 0.55 17.94 2.98
C PHE A 82 -0.87 17.54 2.55
N LEU A 83 -1.05 16.29 2.23
CA LEU A 83 -2.32 15.66 1.92
C LEU A 83 -2.32 14.18 2.32
N MET A 84 -3.32 13.77 3.08
CA MET A 84 -3.54 12.39 3.50
C MET A 84 -5.05 12.06 3.41
N PRO A 85 -5.48 11.17 2.51
CA PRO A 85 -6.83 10.62 2.53
C PRO A 85 -7.06 9.79 3.81
N VAL A 86 -8.24 9.92 4.39
CA VAL A 86 -8.62 9.17 5.59
C VAL A 86 -9.16 7.81 5.19
N GLU A 87 -8.47 6.76 5.62
CA GLU A 87 -8.83 5.35 5.35
C GLU A 87 -9.66 4.76 6.50
N ASP A 88 -9.31 5.09 7.74
CA ASP A 88 -10.06 4.65 8.92
C ASP A 88 -9.98 5.68 10.04
N VAL A 89 -10.95 5.62 10.96
CA VAL A 89 -11.05 6.53 12.12
C VAL A 89 -11.42 5.74 13.36
N PHE A 90 -10.62 5.88 14.40
CA PHE A 90 -10.89 5.26 15.69
C PHE A 90 -10.56 6.21 16.87
N SER A 91 -11.12 5.91 18.03
CA SER A 91 -10.83 6.68 19.25
C SER A 91 -9.97 5.87 20.20
N ILE A 92 -8.97 6.52 20.77
CA ILE A 92 -8.15 5.96 21.86
C ILE A 92 -8.63 6.61 23.16
N THR A 93 -9.11 5.81 24.09
CA THR A 93 -9.57 6.28 25.40
C THR A 93 -8.48 7.10 26.10
N GLY A 94 -8.81 8.34 26.48
CA GLY A 94 -7.89 9.25 27.15
C GLY A 94 -6.86 9.94 26.26
N ARG A 95 -6.79 9.61 24.96
CA ARG A 95 -5.86 10.24 24.00
C ARG A 95 -6.54 11.09 22.95
N GLY A 96 -7.66 10.63 22.40
CA GLY A 96 -8.42 11.37 21.39
C GLY A 96 -8.75 10.53 20.15
N THR A 97 -9.04 11.19 19.06
CA THR A 97 -9.41 10.56 17.79
C THR A 97 -8.18 10.41 16.89
N VAL A 98 -8.01 9.25 16.31
CA VAL A 98 -6.93 8.93 15.35
C VAL A 98 -7.56 8.73 13.99
N ALA A 99 -7.03 9.44 12.99
CA ALA A 99 -7.30 9.20 11.58
C ALA A 99 -6.08 8.49 10.96
N THR A 100 -6.32 7.37 10.30
CA THR A 100 -5.26 6.64 9.58
C THR A 100 -5.36 6.86 8.09
N GLY A 101 -4.21 6.77 7.43
CA GLY A 101 -4.12 6.87 6.00
C GLY A 101 -2.68 6.96 5.52
N ARG A 102 -2.51 6.90 4.21
CA ARG A 102 -1.22 7.12 3.59
C ARG A 102 -1.03 8.59 3.25
N VAL A 103 0.11 9.13 3.61
CA VAL A 103 0.50 10.47 3.17
C VAL A 103 0.75 10.44 1.66
N GLU A 104 -0.10 11.10 0.89
CA GLU A 104 0.01 11.13 -0.58
C GLU A 104 1.09 12.11 -1.03
N ARG A 105 1.24 13.21 -0.32
CA ARG A 105 2.24 14.25 -0.64
C ARG A 105 2.50 15.14 0.57
N GLY A 106 3.63 15.83 0.52
CA GLY A 106 4.06 16.76 1.55
C GLY A 106 4.62 16.08 2.79
N THR A 107 4.82 16.87 3.81
CA THR A 107 5.32 16.46 5.13
C THR A 107 4.37 16.97 6.19
N LEU A 108 4.15 16.17 7.22
CA LEU A 108 3.36 16.48 8.41
C LEU A 108 4.27 16.44 9.63
N HIS A 109 4.24 17.49 10.43
CA HIS A 109 4.98 17.54 11.69
C HIS A 109 4.06 17.50 12.90
N LEU A 110 4.63 17.09 14.02
CA LEU A 110 3.94 17.16 15.29
C LEU A 110 3.55 18.62 15.60
N ASN A 111 2.32 18.82 16.09
CA ASN A 111 1.68 20.11 16.35
C ASN A 111 1.30 20.94 15.11
N ASP A 112 1.42 20.40 13.91
CA ASP A 112 0.89 21.05 12.73
C ASP A 112 -0.62 21.19 12.79
N SER A 113 -1.12 22.31 12.22
CA SER A 113 -2.54 22.50 11.97
C SER A 113 -2.91 21.90 10.62
N VAL A 114 -3.89 21.01 10.61
CA VAL A 114 -4.44 20.39 9.40
C VAL A 114 -5.92 20.70 9.26
N GLU A 115 -6.40 20.73 8.03
CA GLU A 115 -7.80 20.93 7.70
C GLU A 115 -8.42 19.61 7.28
N ILE A 116 -9.59 19.29 7.84
CA ILE A 116 -10.42 18.15 7.43
C ILE A 116 -11.32 18.65 6.33
N VAL A 117 -11.21 18.07 5.12
CA VAL A 117 -11.97 18.47 3.94
C VAL A 117 -12.69 17.29 3.31
N GLY A 118 -13.82 17.55 2.67
CA GLY A 118 -14.59 16.55 1.94
C GLY A 118 -15.81 16.04 2.70
N ILE A 119 -16.78 15.50 1.96
CA ILE A 119 -18.05 14.93 2.40
C ILE A 119 -18.94 15.95 3.10
N LYS A 120 -18.46 16.63 4.15
CA LYS A 120 -19.18 17.68 4.90
C LYS A 120 -19.02 19.03 4.22
N GLU A 121 -20.00 19.91 4.39
CA GLU A 121 -19.97 21.25 3.78
C GLU A 121 -18.98 22.18 4.47
N GLU A 122 -18.76 22.01 5.76
CA GLU A 122 -17.86 22.84 6.56
C GLU A 122 -16.52 22.13 6.76
N ASN A 123 -15.44 22.79 6.38
CA ASN A 123 -14.09 22.36 6.69
C ASN A 123 -13.76 22.67 8.15
N ARG A 124 -12.99 21.83 8.80
CA ARG A 124 -12.58 22.01 10.18
C ARG A 124 -11.07 21.94 10.34
N THR A 125 -10.48 22.96 10.93
CA THR A 125 -9.04 22.96 11.26
C THR A 125 -8.82 22.33 12.64
N VAL A 126 -7.84 21.44 12.71
CA VAL A 126 -7.49 20.67 13.93
C VAL A 126 -5.97 20.60 14.06
N VAL A 127 -5.49 20.31 15.27
CA VAL A 127 -4.05 20.17 15.55
C VAL A 127 -3.70 18.69 15.68
N VAL A 128 -2.63 18.28 15.02
CA VAL A 128 -2.02 16.94 15.12
C VAL A 128 -1.19 16.88 16.39
N THR A 129 -1.57 16.04 17.35
CA THR A 129 -0.89 15.91 18.65
C THR A 129 -0.04 14.65 18.77
N GLY A 130 -0.07 13.80 17.77
CA GLY A 130 0.75 12.60 17.70
C GLY A 130 0.75 12.02 16.30
N ILE A 131 1.86 11.44 15.90
CA ILE A 131 2.01 10.69 14.65
C ILE A 131 2.56 9.32 15.04
N GLU A 132 1.91 8.26 14.57
CA GLU A 132 2.32 6.89 14.86
C GLU A 132 2.40 6.07 13.58
N MET A 133 3.48 5.32 13.42
CA MET A 133 3.68 4.34 12.37
C MET A 133 4.33 3.09 12.95
N PHE A 134 3.76 1.89 12.66
CA PHE A 134 4.24 0.60 13.18
C PHE A 134 4.45 0.57 14.70
N ARG A 135 3.54 1.18 15.48
CA ARG A 135 3.62 1.32 16.95
C ARG A 135 4.81 2.16 17.45
N LYS A 136 5.39 2.99 16.59
CA LYS A 136 6.42 3.95 16.95
C LYS A 136 5.87 5.35 16.79
N LEU A 137 6.14 6.20 17.79
CA LEU A 137 5.84 7.62 17.70
C LEU A 137 6.88 8.30 16.84
N LEU A 138 6.41 9.18 15.96
CA LEU A 138 7.25 9.96 15.05
C LEU A 138 7.06 11.45 15.32
N ASP A 139 8.09 12.22 15.05
CA ASP A 139 8.03 13.69 15.07
C ASP A 139 7.52 14.26 13.76
N GLU A 140 7.75 13.53 12.66
CA GLU A 140 7.31 13.89 11.31
C GLU A 140 6.90 12.65 10.51
N ALA A 141 6.07 12.85 9.48
CA ALA A 141 5.73 11.88 8.46
C ALA A 141 5.77 12.53 7.08
N GLN A 142 6.19 11.79 6.08
CA GLN A 142 6.37 12.28 4.71
C GLN A 142 5.58 11.47 3.69
N ALA A 143 5.50 12.00 2.48
CA ALA A 143 4.85 11.32 1.35
C ALA A 143 5.27 9.85 1.24
N GLY A 144 4.30 8.95 1.14
CA GLY A 144 4.47 7.50 1.09
C GLY A 144 4.34 6.78 2.44
N ASP A 145 4.40 7.50 3.56
CA ASP A 145 4.24 6.89 4.88
C ASP A 145 2.77 6.58 5.18
N ASN A 146 2.51 5.42 5.76
CA ASN A 146 1.18 5.04 6.24
C ASN A 146 1.12 5.26 7.75
N ILE A 147 0.34 6.22 8.19
CA ILE A 147 0.38 6.73 9.56
C ILE A 147 -0.99 6.78 10.23
N GLY A 148 -0.97 6.82 11.56
CA GLY A 148 -2.08 7.27 12.39
C GLY A 148 -1.80 8.67 12.93
N ALA A 149 -2.61 9.64 12.55
CA ALA A 149 -2.54 11.01 13.05
C ALA A 149 -3.52 11.20 14.21
N LEU A 150 -3.01 11.50 15.41
CA LEU A 150 -3.81 11.81 16.59
C LEU A 150 -4.25 13.28 16.52
N LEU A 151 -5.55 13.50 16.53
CA LEU A 151 -6.15 14.81 16.31
C LEU A 151 -6.78 15.33 17.61
N ARG A 152 -6.51 16.60 17.94
CA ARG A 152 -7.07 17.26 19.11
C ARG A 152 -8.42 17.90 18.83
N GLY A 153 -9.37 17.72 19.75
CA GLY A 153 -10.62 18.48 19.75
C GLY A 153 -11.66 18.00 18.72
N VAL A 154 -11.48 16.81 18.20
CA VAL A 154 -12.44 16.14 17.28
C VAL A 154 -12.88 14.82 17.86
N GLN A 155 -14.15 14.48 17.65
CA GLN A 155 -14.71 13.19 17.97
C GLN A 155 -14.67 12.27 16.73
N ARG A 156 -14.79 10.97 16.95
CA ARG A 156 -14.82 9.98 15.85
C ARG A 156 -15.94 10.29 14.83
N THR A 157 -17.07 10.82 15.29
CA THR A 157 -18.21 11.21 14.46
C THR A 157 -17.99 12.45 13.60
N ASP A 158 -16.95 13.22 13.90
CA ASP A 158 -16.61 14.43 13.16
C ASP A 158 -15.82 14.14 11.89
N ILE A 159 -15.17 12.97 11.83
CA ILE A 159 -14.31 12.53 10.71
C ILE A 159 -14.88 11.24 10.13
N GLU A 160 -14.87 11.13 8.82
CA GLU A 160 -15.34 9.97 8.09
C GLU A 160 -14.29 9.48 7.08
N ARG A 161 -14.30 8.17 6.83
CA ARG A 161 -13.51 7.58 5.74
C ARG A 161 -13.85 8.25 4.41
N GLY A 162 -12.82 8.59 3.62
CA GLY A 162 -12.98 9.29 2.36
C GLY A 162 -12.85 10.81 2.44
N GLN A 163 -12.82 11.39 3.67
CA GLN A 163 -12.33 12.75 3.85
C GLN A 163 -10.81 12.80 3.72
N CYS A 164 -10.26 14.02 3.62
CA CYS A 164 -8.81 14.23 3.56
C CYS A 164 -8.35 15.14 4.69
N LEU A 165 -7.19 14.83 5.26
CA LEU A 165 -6.41 15.77 6.06
C LEU A 165 -5.44 16.49 5.13
N CYS A 166 -5.42 17.79 5.15
CA CYS A 166 -4.53 18.58 4.29
C CYS A 166 -4.01 19.83 5.01
N LYS A 167 -2.98 20.45 4.42
CA LYS A 167 -2.54 21.77 4.86
C LYS A 167 -3.69 22.77 4.69
N PRO A 168 -4.01 23.61 5.70
CA PRO A 168 -5.15 24.51 5.64
C PRO A 168 -5.16 25.37 4.36
N GLY A 169 -6.31 25.40 3.68
CA GLY A 169 -6.51 26.14 2.44
C GLY A 169 -5.85 25.58 1.18
N SER A 170 -5.17 24.43 1.27
CA SER A 170 -4.44 23.84 0.12
C SER A 170 -5.32 23.01 -0.81
N VAL A 171 -6.49 22.56 -0.34
CA VAL A 171 -7.41 21.70 -1.08
C VAL A 171 -8.82 22.29 -1.07
N LYS A 172 -9.50 22.21 -2.22
CA LYS A 172 -10.92 22.59 -2.35
C LYS A 172 -11.70 21.41 -2.90
N CYS A 173 -12.87 21.15 -2.33
CA CYS A 173 -13.79 20.12 -2.82
C CYS A 173 -14.54 20.64 -4.06
N HIS A 174 -14.70 19.79 -5.06
CA HIS A 174 -15.41 20.08 -6.29
C HIS A 174 -16.61 19.13 -6.44
N LYS A 175 -17.81 19.69 -6.73
CA LYS A 175 -19.03 18.91 -7.01
C LYS A 175 -19.14 18.49 -8.48
N LYS A 176 -18.38 19.14 -9.39
CA LYS A 176 -18.33 18.82 -10.81
C LYS A 176 -16.89 18.61 -11.22
N PHE A 177 -16.62 17.49 -11.86
CA PHE A 177 -15.29 17.15 -12.35
C PHE A 177 -15.41 16.26 -13.60
N THR A 178 -14.35 16.22 -14.39
CA THR A 178 -14.19 15.26 -15.49
C THR A 178 -13.19 14.20 -15.04
N ALA A 179 -13.53 12.94 -15.25
CA ALA A 179 -12.67 11.82 -14.88
C ALA A 179 -12.51 10.85 -16.06
N GLN A 180 -11.33 10.29 -16.18
CA GLN A 180 -11.09 9.10 -16.97
C GLN A 180 -11.28 7.89 -16.07
N VAL A 181 -12.17 6.98 -16.46
CA VAL A 181 -12.52 5.80 -15.67
C VAL A 181 -12.04 4.56 -16.40
N TYR A 182 -11.23 3.77 -15.72
CA TYR A 182 -10.85 2.42 -16.15
C TYR A 182 -11.68 1.41 -15.37
N VAL A 183 -12.48 0.61 -16.07
CA VAL A 183 -13.31 -0.43 -15.47
C VAL A 183 -12.59 -1.78 -15.64
N CYS A 184 -12.10 -2.34 -14.54
CA CYS A 184 -11.49 -3.65 -14.55
C CYS A 184 -12.57 -4.73 -14.60
N LEU A 185 -12.67 -5.45 -15.71
CA LEU A 185 -13.70 -6.47 -15.95
C LEU A 185 -13.61 -7.67 -15.00
N LEU A 186 -12.44 -7.93 -14.40
CA LEU A 186 -12.23 -9.03 -13.46
C LEU A 186 -12.96 -8.85 -12.12
N TYR A 187 -13.27 -7.62 -11.72
CA TYR A 187 -13.96 -7.32 -10.46
C TYR A 187 -15.48 -7.12 -10.61
N THR A 188 -15.99 -7.03 -11.82
CA THR A 188 -17.41 -6.80 -12.05
C THR A 188 -18.27 -8.06 -11.91
N SER A 189 -17.66 -9.26 -11.91
CA SER A 189 -18.39 -10.52 -11.74
C SER A 189 -18.55 -10.94 -10.26
N ASP A 190 -17.63 -10.53 -9.38
CA ASP A 190 -17.63 -10.95 -7.97
C ASP A 190 -18.32 -9.95 -7.01
N ALA A 191 -18.64 -8.75 -7.49
CA ALA A 191 -19.31 -7.73 -6.70
C ALA A 191 -20.84 -7.81 -6.70
N ALA A 192 -21.42 -8.81 -7.37
CA ALA A 192 -22.87 -8.99 -7.58
C ALA A 192 -23.48 -10.18 -6.82
N ASP A 193 -22.70 -10.94 -6.03
CA ASP A 193 -23.17 -12.06 -5.20
C ASP A 193 -23.22 -11.71 -3.70
#